data_277a9321029dbdc8007425e512adfa2b
#
_entry.id   277a9321029dbdc8007425e512adfa2b
#
_cell.length_a   1.000
_cell.length_b   1.000
_cell.length_c   1.000
_cell.angle_alpha   90.00
_cell.angle_beta   90.00
_cell.angle_gamma   90.00
#
_symmetry.space_group_name_H-M   'P 1'
#
loop_
_entity.id
_entity.type
_entity.pdbx_description
1 polymer ?
#
loop_
_entity_poly.entity_id
_entity_poly.type
_entity_poly.pdbx_seq_one_letter_code
_entity_poly.pdbx_strand_id
1 'polypeptide(L)'
;LSNPDIDYIAFSILNIPLAYGCESNNPTQKYLSRLHFMNRLEDEGLFPALLGKRVHFLGMTEGPNEISLMRGFTDFIDTWDSSAAVWAGLNGIKFDSSPTGLSQGKFEKEVDFSYKVGDNIRLAKDNINYIEELCYAA
;
A
#
# COMPACT_ATOMS: atom_id res chain seq x y z
N LEU A 1 19.32 -1.04 11.15
CA LEU A 1 18.47 -1.79 12.10
C LEU A 1 19.02 -1.83 13.53
N SER A 2 20.34 -1.84 13.72
CA SER A 2 20.98 -1.94 15.05
C SER A 2 21.09 -0.62 15.84
N ASN A 3 20.70 0.52 15.25
CA ASN A 3 20.76 1.80 15.96
C ASN A 3 19.62 1.89 17.00
N PRO A 4 19.93 2.00 18.32
CA PRO A 4 18.94 2.07 19.38
C PRO A 4 18.10 3.35 19.36
N ASP A 5 18.56 4.41 18.72
CA ASP A 5 17.87 5.70 18.65
C ASP A 5 16.77 5.74 17.56
N ILE A 6 16.64 4.66 16.79
CA ILE A 6 15.64 4.52 15.74
C ILE A 6 14.58 3.53 16.17
N ASP A 7 13.34 4.00 16.36
CA ASP A 7 12.19 3.16 16.75
C ASP A 7 11.35 2.69 15.56
N TYR A 8 11.31 3.47 14.50
CA TYR A 8 10.52 3.23 13.31
C TYR A 8 11.37 3.08 12.06
N ILE A 9 11.00 2.14 11.20
CA ILE A 9 11.62 1.95 9.89
C ILE A 9 10.53 2.05 8.82
N ALA A 10 10.76 2.94 7.86
CA ALA A 10 9.84 3.13 6.73
C ALA A 10 10.32 2.35 5.50
N PHE A 11 9.41 1.58 4.91
CA PHE A 11 9.65 0.84 3.66
C PHE A 11 9.02 1.56 2.48
N SER A 12 9.89 2.20 1.69
CA SER A 12 9.48 3.05 0.57
C SER A 12 8.93 2.24 -0.61
N ILE A 13 7.79 2.67 -1.15
CA ILE A 13 7.26 2.16 -2.42
C ILE A 13 8.09 2.59 -3.65
N LEU A 14 8.97 3.55 -3.49
CA LEU A 14 9.82 4.03 -4.57
C LEU A 14 11.22 3.40 -4.52
N ASN A 15 11.86 3.46 -3.37
CA ASN A 15 13.26 3.08 -3.24
C ASN A 15 13.49 1.57 -3.22
N ILE A 16 12.59 0.80 -2.59
CA ILE A 16 12.70 -0.66 -2.60
C ILE A 16 12.51 -1.22 -4.02
N PRO A 17 11.45 -0.86 -4.77
CA PRO A 17 11.34 -1.29 -6.15
C PRO A 17 12.51 -0.88 -7.03
N LEU A 18 13.02 0.35 -6.86
CA LEU A 18 14.19 0.83 -7.60
C LEU A 18 15.43 -0.05 -7.32
N ALA A 19 15.65 -0.45 -6.08
CA ALA A 19 16.76 -1.32 -5.70
C ALA A 19 16.66 -2.72 -6.34
N TYR A 20 15.44 -3.17 -6.68
CA TYR A 20 15.19 -4.42 -7.42
C TYR A 20 15.13 -4.23 -8.94
N GLY A 21 15.40 -3.04 -9.47
CA GLY A 21 15.36 -2.76 -10.90
C GLY A 21 13.96 -2.72 -11.49
N CYS A 22 12.93 -2.47 -10.68
CA CYS A 22 11.56 -2.39 -11.16
C CYS A 22 11.30 -1.15 -12.02
N GLU A 23 10.45 -1.30 -13.03
CA GLU A 23 9.98 -0.18 -13.83
C GLU A 23 9.08 0.74 -12.99
N SER A 24 9.30 2.05 -13.11
CA SER A 24 8.61 3.06 -12.28
C SER A 24 7.10 3.09 -12.49
N ASN A 25 6.63 2.66 -13.67
CA ASN A 25 5.22 2.66 -14.07
C ASN A 25 4.54 1.29 -13.94
N ASN A 26 5.21 0.29 -13.37
CA ASN A 26 4.64 -1.05 -13.17
C ASN A 26 4.25 -1.26 -11.71
N PRO A 27 2.96 -1.08 -11.34
CA PRO A 27 2.51 -1.21 -9.95
C PRO A 27 2.68 -2.62 -9.41
N THR A 28 2.47 -3.64 -10.23
CA THR A 28 2.63 -5.04 -9.80
C THR A 28 4.09 -5.32 -9.39
N GLN A 29 5.05 -4.88 -10.17
CA GLN A 29 6.47 -5.00 -9.79
C GLN A 29 6.77 -4.26 -8.48
N LYS A 30 6.17 -3.10 -8.27
CA LYS A 30 6.40 -2.31 -7.05
C LYS A 30 6.00 -3.07 -5.78
N TYR A 31 4.78 -3.58 -5.68
CA TYR A 31 4.38 -4.27 -4.47
C TYR A 31 4.93 -5.70 -4.36
N LEU A 32 5.19 -6.37 -5.47
CA LEU A 32 5.90 -7.66 -5.43
C LEU A 32 7.34 -7.50 -4.95
N SER A 33 8.03 -6.42 -5.29
CA SER A 33 9.37 -6.16 -4.77
C SER A 33 9.38 -5.91 -3.27
N ARG A 34 8.39 -5.19 -2.73
CA ARG A 34 8.25 -5.03 -1.27
C ARG A 34 7.95 -6.34 -0.56
N LEU A 35 7.06 -7.17 -1.13
CA LEU A 35 6.78 -8.49 -0.61
C LEU A 35 8.05 -9.37 -0.60
N HIS A 36 8.80 -9.36 -1.69
CA HIS A 36 10.06 -10.07 -1.79
C HIS A 36 11.08 -9.59 -0.75
N PHE A 37 11.15 -8.29 -0.55
CA PHE A 37 12.02 -7.70 0.47
C PHE A 37 11.61 -8.12 1.89
N MET A 38 10.31 -8.16 2.19
CA MET A 38 9.80 -8.64 3.49
C MET A 38 10.17 -10.11 3.73
N ASN A 39 9.96 -10.98 2.75
CA ASN A 39 10.35 -12.39 2.84
C ASN A 39 11.85 -12.54 3.07
N ARG A 40 12.66 -11.75 2.36
CA ARG A 40 14.12 -11.79 2.54
C ARG A 40 14.55 -11.37 3.95
N LEU A 41 13.93 -10.33 4.51
CA LEU A 41 14.21 -9.92 5.89
C LEU A 41 13.84 -11.02 6.90
N GLU A 42 12.74 -11.72 6.66
CA GLU A 42 12.33 -12.86 7.49
C GLU A 42 13.35 -13.99 7.40
N ASP A 43 13.72 -14.41 6.19
CA ASP A 43 14.68 -15.48 5.94
C ASP A 43 16.06 -15.20 6.56
N GLU A 44 16.49 -13.94 6.53
CA GLU A 44 17.77 -13.50 7.10
C GLU A 44 17.70 -13.23 8.62
N GLY A 45 16.54 -13.38 9.26
CA GLY A 45 16.32 -13.06 10.67
C GLY A 45 16.46 -11.57 11.01
N LEU A 46 16.29 -10.71 9.99
CA LEU A 46 16.44 -9.25 10.12
C LEU A 46 15.09 -8.53 10.17
N PHE A 47 14.02 -9.23 10.50
CA PHE A 47 12.70 -8.62 10.56
C PHE A 47 12.68 -7.51 11.63
N PRO A 48 12.23 -6.29 11.30
CA PRO A 48 12.32 -5.16 12.24
C PRO A 48 11.64 -5.42 13.58
N ALA A 49 10.50 -6.13 13.59
CA ALA A 49 9.79 -6.48 14.83
C ALA A 49 10.64 -7.36 15.77
N LEU A 50 11.46 -8.27 15.23
CA LEU A 50 12.39 -9.10 16.03
C LEU A 50 13.48 -8.27 16.70
N LEU A 51 13.74 -7.07 16.19
CA LEU A 51 14.72 -6.12 16.69
C LEU A 51 14.08 -5.00 17.52
N GLY A 52 12.81 -5.14 17.90
CA GLY A 52 12.06 -4.15 18.65
C GLY A 52 11.74 -2.89 17.87
N LYS A 53 11.72 -2.95 16.53
CA LYS A 53 11.43 -1.83 15.63
C LYS A 53 10.01 -1.93 15.11
N ARG A 54 9.36 -0.78 14.97
CA ARG A 54 8.07 -0.66 14.29
C ARG A 54 8.28 -0.40 12.79
N VAL A 55 7.30 -0.82 11.99
CA VAL A 55 7.35 -0.73 10.53
C VAL A 55 6.25 0.18 10.01
N HIS A 56 6.64 1.12 9.16
CA HIS A 56 5.74 1.94 8.38
C HIS A 56 5.91 1.67 6.88
N PHE A 57 4.82 1.33 6.19
CA PHE A 57 4.83 1.24 4.74
C PHE A 57 4.54 2.60 4.13
N LEU A 58 5.59 3.23 3.63
CA LEU A 58 5.52 4.53 2.99
C LEU A 58 4.93 4.40 1.58
N GLY A 59 3.69 4.85 1.43
CA GLY A 59 2.92 4.76 0.20
C GLY A 59 2.43 3.34 -0.10
N MET A 60 1.22 2.97 0.31
CA MET A 60 0.51 1.81 -0.23
C MET A 60 -0.13 2.22 -1.55
N THR A 61 0.39 1.70 -2.66
CA THR A 61 0.04 2.17 -4.00
C THR A 61 -1.27 1.63 -4.54
N GLU A 62 -1.79 2.26 -5.50
CA GLU A 62 -2.68 1.94 -6.62
C GLU A 62 -3.85 0.96 -6.37
N GLY A 63 -4.28 0.73 -5.13
CA GLY A 63 -5.43 -0.10 -4.82
C GLY A 63 -5.18 -1.10 -3.69
N PRO A 64 -6.15 -1.98 -3.42
CA PRO A 64 -6.13 -2.87 -2.27
C PRO A 64 -5.21 -4.09 -2.44
N ASN A 65 -4.68 -4.35 -3.64
CA ASN A 65 -3.92 -5.57 -3.92
C ASN A 65 -2.68 -5.74 -3.07
N GLU A 66 -1.96 -4.66 -2.79
CA GLU A 66 -0.78 -4.73 -1.95
C GLU A 66 -1.12 -5.16 -0.52
N ILE A 67 -2.22 -4.66 0.03
CA ILE A 67 -2.70 -5.06 1.37
C ILE A 67 -3.00 -6.55 1.40
N SER A 68 -3.66 -7.05 0.36
CA SER A 68 -3.99 -8.48 0.23
C SER A 68 -2.73 -9.35 0.13
N LEU A 69 -1.71 -8.89 -0.59
CA LEU A 69 -0.42 -9.58 -0.71
C LEU A 69 0.37 -9.59 0.60
N MET A 70 0.22 -8.53 1.41
CA MET A 70 0.92 -8.38 2.68
C MET A 70 0.23 -9.07 3.86
N ARG A 71 -0.84 -9.83 3.64
CA ARG A 71 -1.60 -10.49 4.72
C ARG A 71 -0.75 -11.36 5.65
N GLY A 72 0.27 -12.04 5.12
CA GLY A 72 1.19 -12.82 5.93
C GLY A 72 2.10 -11.98 6.86
N PHE A 73 2.15 -10.68 6.65
CA PHE A 73 3.00 -9.74 7.38
C PHE A 73 2.22 -8.67 8.15
N THR A 74 0.89 -8.76 8.22
CA THR A 74 0.05 -7.73 8.87
C THR A 74 0.41 -7.49 10.32
N ASP A 75 0.84 -8.52 11.04
CA ASP A 75 1.27 -8.41 12.44
C ASP A 75 2.59 -7.65 12.61
N PHE A 76 3.33 -7.43 11.52
CA PHE A 76 4.63 -6.76 11.51
C PHE A 76 4.60 -5.37 10.89
N ILE A 77 3.47 -4.98 10.30
CA ILE A 77 3.26 -3.65 9.73
C ILE A 77 2.40 -2.86 10.70
N ASP A 78 3.03 -1.91 11.40
CA ASP A 78 2.34 -1.12 12.42
C ASP A 78 1.46 -0.04 11.80
N THR A 79 1.95 0.60 10.76
CA THR A 79 1.25 1.69 10.08
C THR A 79 1.58 1.76 8.60
N TRP A 80 0.72 2.42 7.84
CA TRP A 80 0.95 2.74 6.44
C TRP A 80 0.15 3.99 6.04
N ASP A 81 0.51 4.59 4.93
CA ASP A 81 -0.22 5.71 4.33
C ASP A 81 -0.55 5.43 2.86
N SER A 82 -1.66 5.95 2.41
CA SER A 82 -2.04 5.94 0.99
C SER A 82 -3.14 6.95 0.70
N SER A 83 -3.04 7.60 -0.44
CA SER A 83 -4.13 8.40 -1.00
C SER A 83 -4.95 7.62 -2.04
N ALA A 84 -4.59 6.39 -2.35
CA ALA A 84 -5.16 5.61 -3.46
C ALA A 84 -6.68 5.45 -3.39
N ALA A 85 -7.25 5.19 -2.20
CA ALA A 85 -8.69 5.04 -2.01
C ALA A 85 -9.44 6.31 -2.38
N VAL A 86 -8.92 7.46 -1.96
CA VAL A 86 -9.51 8.77 -2.26
C VAL A 86 -9.38 9.09 -3.75
N TRP A 87 -8.17 8.97 -4.30
CA TRP A 87 -7.92 9.23 -5.71
C TRP A 87 -8.79 8.37 -6.63
N ALA A 88 -8.86 7.07 -6.38
CA ALA A 88 -9.71 6.16 -7.13
C ALA A 88 -11.17 6.57 -7.04
N GLY A 89 -11.69 6.78 -5.82
CA GLY A 89 -13.07 7.16 -5.62
C GLY A 89 -13.44 8.47 -6.29
N LEU A 90 -12.62 9.51 -6.18
CA LEU A 90 -12.86 10.79 -6.84
C LEU A 90 -12.82 10.70 -8.38
N ASN A 91 -12.14 9.72 -8.92
CA ASN A 91 -12.17 9.39 -10.36
C ASN A 91 -13.28 8.41 -10.75
N GLY A 92 -14.22 8.08 -9.86
CA GLY A 92 -15.33 7.19 -10.15
C GLY A 92 -14.95 5.70 -10.15
N ILE A 93 -13.80 5.33 -9.59
CA ILE A 93 -13.30 3.96 -9.54
C ILE A 93 -13.55 3.37 -8.16
N LYS A 94 -14.22 2.22 -8.14
CA LYS A 94 -14.48 1.45 -6.92
C LYS A 94 -13.41 0.40 -6.69
N PHE A 95 -12.97 0.24 -5.46
CA PHE A 95 -12.19 -0.92 -5.03
C PHE A 95 -13.09 -2.15 -4.93
N ASP A 96 -12.59 -3.27 -5.39
CA ASP A 96 -13.31 -4.55 -5.39
C ASP A 96 -12.35 -5.75 -5.34
N SER A 97 -12.91 -6.93 -5.31
CA SER A 97 -12.17 -8.20 -5.29
C SER A 97 -11.69 -8.67 -6.67
N SER A 98 -11.74 -7.82 -7.69
CA SER A 98 -11.23 -8.16 -9.02
C SER A 98 -9.71 -8.37 -8.99
N PRO A 99 -9.12 -9.02 -10.02
CA PRO A 99 -7.68 -9.23 -10.08
C PRO A 99 -6.84 -7.97 -10.02
N THR A 100 -7.37 -6.83 -10.47
CA THR A 100 -6.70 -5.52 -10.37
C THR A 100 -7.00 -4.81 -9.05
N GLY A 101 -8.02 -5.25 -8.30
CA GLY A 101 -8.55 -4.56 -7.13
C GLY A 101 -9.34 -3.28 -7.45
N LEU A 102 -9.56 -3.00 -8.72
CA LEU A 102 -10.17 -1.78 -9.22
C LEU A 102 -11.25 -2.11 -10.26
N SER A 103 -12.42 -1.51 -10.14
CA SER A 103 -13.57 -1.78 -11.05
C SER A 103 -13.30 -1.44 -12.52
N GLN A 104 -12.41 -0.50 -12.79
CA GLN A 104 -12.10 0.00 -14.14
C GLN A 104 -10.61 0.03 -14.46
N GLY A 105 -9.78 -0.67 -13.67
CA GLY A 105 -8.34 -0.64 -13.85
C GLY A 105 -7.68 0.65 -13.33
N LYS A 106 -6.47 0.91 -13.79
CA LYS A 106 -5.66 2.03 -13.31
C LYS A 106 -6.23 3.38 -13.79
N PHE A 107 -6.25 4.35 -12.88
CA PHE A 107 -6.55 5.74 -13.21
C PHE A 107 -5.25 6.57 -13.30
N GLU A 108 -5.19 7.50 -14.23
CA GLU A 108 -4.00 8.33 -14.47
C GLU A 108 -4.28 9.83 -14.36
N LYS A 109 -5.52 10.21 -14.03
CA LYS A 109 -5.89 11.63 -14.00
C LYS A 109 -5.59 12.24 -12.65
N GLU A 110 -4.97 13.42 -12.66
CA GLU A 110 -4.92 14.27 -11.49
C GLU A 110 -6.32 14.71 -11.09
N VAL A 111 -6.58 14.72 -9.78
CA VAL A 111 -7.84 15.25 -9.24
C VAL A 111 -7.71 16.76 -9.05
N ASP A 112 -8.59 17.51 -9.65
CA ASP A 112 -8.73 18.93 -9.35
C ASP A 112 -9.56 19.09 -8.07
N PHE A 113 -8.89 19.37 -6.97
CA PHE A 113 -9.53 19.56 -5.66
C PHE A 113 -10.32 20.88 -5.56
N SER A 114 -10.21 21.79 -6.54
CA SER A 114 -11.05 22.98 -6.62
C SER A 114 -12.45 22.65 -7.20
N TYR A 115 -12.60 21.49 -7.80
CA TYR A 115 -13.82 21.02 -8.42
C TYR A 115 -14.79 20.41 -7.40
N LYS A 116 -16.09 20.63 -7.60
CA LYS A 116 -17.12 19.98 -6.77
C LYS A 116 -17.18 18.51 -7.12
N VAL A 117 -16.73 17.67 -6.20
CA VAL A 117 -16.55 16.23 -6.41
C VAL A 117 -17.86 15.43 -6.42
N GLY A 118 -18.99 16.06 -6.04
CA GLY A 118 -20.33 15.45 -6.12
C GLY A 118 -20.42 14.07 -5.43
N ASP A 119 -21.08 13.12 -6.11
CA ASP A 119 -21.30 11.76 -5.58
C ASP A 119 -20.02 10.92 -5.45
N ASN A 120 -18.94 11.33 -6.09
CA ASN A 120 -17.67 10.62 -6.04
C ASN A 120 -17.02 10.64 -4.63
N ILE A 121 -17.38 11.61 -3.77
CA ILE A 121 -16.99 11.59 -2.36
C ILE A 121 -17.50 10.34 -1.66
N ARG A 122 -18.72 9.90 -1.96
CA ARG A 122 -19.28 8.68 -1.40
C ARG A 122 -18.45 7.46 -1.79
N LEU A 123 -18.08 7.38 -3.07
CA LEU A 123 -17.25 6.30 -3.57
C LEU A 123 -15.85 6.29 -2.94
N ALA A 124 -15.26 7.47 -2.70
CA ALA A 124 -14.00 7.56 -1.97
C ALA A 124 -14.11 7.01 -0.54
N LYS A 125 -15.21 7.31 0.17
CA LYS A 125 -15.48 6.74 1.50
C LYS A 125 -15.70 5.23 1.44
N ASP A 126 -16.43 4.73 0.45
CA ASP A 126 -16.65 3.30 0.26
C ASP A 126 -15.31 2.56 0.01
N ASN A 127 -14.39 3.16 -0.75
CA ASN A 127 -13.05 2.63 -0.96
C ASN A 127 -12.22 2.60 0.33
N ILE A 128 -12.32 3.62 1.18
CA ILE A 128 -11.65 3.66 2.49
C ILE A 128 -12.19 2.52 3.37
N ASN A 129 -13.51 2.37 3.45
CA ASN A 129 -14.14 1.31 4.22
C ASN A 129 -13.72 -0.09 3.71
N TYR A 130 -13.63 -0.26 2.40
CA TYR A 130 -13.16 -1.51 1.81
C TYR A 130 -11.72 -1.86 2.23
N ILE A 131 -10.82 -0.87 2.26
CA ILE A 131 -9.46 -1.06 2.79
C ILE A 131 -9.49 -1.43 4.27
N GLU A 132 -10.29 -0.75 5.05
CA GLU A 132 -10.43 -1.04 6.48
C GLU A 132 -10.90 -2.47 6.70
N GLU A 133 -11.91 -2.93 5.96
CA GLU A 133 -12.37 -4.32 6.00
C GLU A 133 -11.25 -5.31 5.64
N LEU A 134 -10.44 -5.01 4.62
CA LEU A 134 -9.30 -5.86 4.26
C LEU A 134 -8.24 -5.96 5.35
N CYS A 135 -7.96 -4.86 6.04
CA CYS A 135 -6.99 -4.83 7.14
C CYS A 135 -7.42 -5.67 8.34
N TYR A 136 -8.72 -5.73 8.61
CA TYR A 136 -9.29 -6.46 9.75
C TYR A 136 -9.89 -7.82 9.38
N ALA A 137 -9.91 -8.19 8.10
CA ALA A 137 -10.31 -9.52 7.68
C ALA A 137 -9.29 -10.55 8.16
N ALA A 138 -9.71 -11.40 9.03
CA ALA A 138 -8.92 -12.52 9.53
C ALA A 138 -8.65 -13.57 8.43
#